data_2a18c9c42a2d6aec1368ecc62359d295
#
_entry.id   2a18c9c42a2d6aec1368ecc62359d295
#
_cell.length_a   1.000
_cell.length_b   1.000
_cell.length_c   1.000
_cell.angle_alpha   90.00
_cell.angle_beta   90.00
_cell.angle_gamma   90.00
#
_symmetry.space_group_name_H-M   'P 1'
#
loop_
_entity.id
_entity.type
_entity.pdbx_description
1 polymer ?
#
loop_
_entity_poly.entity_id
_entity_poly.type
_entity_poly.pdbx_seq_one_letter_code
_entity_poly.pdbx_strand_id
1 'polypeptide(L)'
;MKAFHKFLPVATVAGLLLSAPTFAADWTLTAGNGTLSFAGTQTGRAFEGHFGKYDGTISFDPAHPEAGHAKISIDMASATTGDNQRDGALPGHDWFDTKEFPSALFEVKDFKAKGGNAYDAEGTLTIKGVSKPVTLPLTIDIAGSALHAKGHLQLVRSTFNVGIGPWITGQWVALEVGVDVDVTAHGG
;
A
#
# COMPACT_ATOMS: atom_id res chain seq x y z
N MET A 1 -40.55 -32.42 67.05
CA MET A 1 -39.37 -32.55 66.18
C MET A 1 -39.48 -31.50 65.12
N LYS A 2 -38.63 -30.42 65.17
CA LYS A 2 -38.59 -29.34 64.20
C LYS A 2 -37.35 -29.53 63.33
N ALA A 3 -37.54 -29.78 62.05
CA ALA A 3 -36.44 -29.92 61.07
C ALA A 3 -36.00 -28.52 60.60
N PHE A 4 -34.74 -28.19 60.85
CA PHE A 4 -34.09 -26.96 60.33
C PHE A 4 -33.50 -27.25 58.96
N HIS A 5 -34.05 -26.62 57.90
CA HIS A 5 -33.43 -26.62 56.59
C HIS A 5 -32.39 -25.48 56.53
N LYS A 6 -31.10 -25.85 56.35
CA LYS A 6 -30.01 -24.94 56.10
C LYS A 6 -29.98 -24.61 54.61
N PHE A 7 -30.28 -23.37 54.26
CA PHE A 7 -30.01 -22.81 52.93
C PHE A 7 -28.52 -22.43 52.84
N LEU A 8 -27.79 -23.02 51.89
CA LEU A 8 -26.48 -22.57 51.49
C LEU A 8 -26.65 -21.46 50.40
N PRO A 9 -25.96 -20.35 50.51
CA PRO A 9 -25.93 -19.36 49.44
C PRO A 9 -24.98 -19.85 48.32
N VAL A 10 -25.50 -19.93 47.08
CA VAL A 10 -24.71 -20.14 45.86
C VAL A 10 -24.08 -18.79 45.51
N ALA A 11 -22.77 -18.68 45.70
CA ALA A 11 -22.00 -17.51 45.25
C ALA A 11 -21.78 -17.59 43.72
N THR A 12 -22.47 -16.76 42.98
CA THR A 12 -22.26 -16.59 41.55
C THR A 12 -21.01 -15.77 41.34
N VAL A 13 -19.92 -16.39 40.91
CA VAL A 13 -18.70 -15.69 40.46
C VAL A 13 -18.94 -15.16 39.05
N ALA A 14 -19.22 -13.85 38.95
CA ALA A 14 -19.24 -13.15 37.68
C ALA A 14 -17.80 -12.98 37.22
N GLY A 15 -17.38 -13.82 36.22
CA GLY A 15 -16.08 -13.67 35.57
C GLY A 15 -16.08 -12.39 34.71
N LEU A 16 -15.33 -11.38 35.09
CA LEU A 16 -14.99 -10.27 34.19
C LEU A 16 -14.06 -10.81 33.10
N LEU A 17 -14.58 -10.91 31.87
CA LEU A 17 -13.76 -11.07 30.68
C LEU A 17 -13.04 -9.75 30.42
N LEU A 18 -11.79 -9.64 30.87
CA LEU A 18 -10.89 -8.57 30.47
C LEU A 18 -10.55 -8.82 28.99
N SER A 19 -11.17 -8.04 28.10
CA SER A 19 -10.73 -7.94 26.71
C SER A 19 -9.34 -7.29 26.73
N ALA A 20 -8.31 -8.07 26.41
CA ALA A 20 -6.98 -7.52 26.16
C ALA A 20 -7.07 -6.57 24.95
N PRO A 21 -6.42 -5.40 24.97
CA PRO A 21 -6.32 -4.58 23.78
C PRO A 21 -5.59 -5.39 22.70
N THR A 22 -6.25 -5.67 21.61
CA THR A 22 -5.63 -6.19 20.40
C THR A 22 -4.87 -5.03 19.76
N PHE A 23 -3.54 -5.06 19.85
CA PHE A 23 -2.70 -4.14 19.11
C PHE A 23 -2.71 -4.59 17.65
N ALA A 24 -2.85 -3.64 16.73
CA ALA A 24 -2.60 -3.90 15.31
C ALA A 24 -1.18 -4.48 15.19
N ALA A 25 -1.01 -5.52 14.40
CA ALA A 25 0.31 -6.06 14.15
C ALA A 25 1.07 -5.11 13.21
N ASP A 26 2.34 -4.89 13.49
CA ASP A 26 3.23 -4.11 12.65
C ASP A 26 3.98 -5.03 11.68
N TRP A 27 4.00 -4.65 10.43
CA TRP A 27 4.61 -5.38 9.33
C TRP A 27 5.65 -4.50 8.65
N THR A 28 6.80 -5.08 8.31
CA THR A 28 7.86 -4.40 7.57
C THR A 28 7.89 -4.90 6.13
N LEU A 29 7.79 -3.98 5.19
CA LEU A 29 7.95 -4.22 3.76
C LEU A 29 9.37 -3.89 3.35
N THR A 30 10.02 -4.79 2.61
CA THR A 30 11.31 -4.57 1.97
C THR A 30 11.29 -5.09 0.54
N ALA A 31 12.01 -4.44 -0.35
CA ALA A 31 12.16 -4.90 -1.73
C ALA A 31 12.74 -6.33 -1.79
N GLY A 32 12.32 -7.08 -2.82
CA GLY A 32 12.69 -8.49 -2.98
C GLY A 32 11.63 -9.47 -2.49
N ASN A 33 10.63 -9.01 -1.73
CA ASN A 33 9.51 -9.82 -1.28
C ASN A 33 8.24 -9.51 -2.09
N GLY A 34 8.35 -9.57 -3.42
CA GLY A 34 7.28 -9.28 -4.36
C GLY A 34 7.66 -8.25 -5.41
N THR A 35 6.66 -7.70 -6.10
CA THR A 35 6.83 -6.75 -7.20
C THR A 35 5.99 -5.50 -7.00
N LEU A 36 6.59 -4.35 -7.29
CA LEU A 36 5.89 -3.09 -7.50
C LEU A 36 6.17 -2.68 -8.94
N SER A 37 5.18 -2.83 -9.81
CA SER A 37 5.32 -2.61 -11.24
C SER A 37 4.41 -1.50 -11.74
N PHE A 38 4.74 -0.98 -12.93
CA PHE A 38 3.93 0.00 -13.63
C PHE A 38 3.85 -0.35 -15.11
N ALA A 39 2.73 0.02 -15.73
CA ALA A 39 2.50 -0.21 -17.15
C ALA A 39 2.03 1.08 -17.82
N GLY A 40 2.46 1.29 -19.06
CA GLY A 40 2.07 2.45 -19.85
C GLY A 40 2.05 2.13 -21.34
N THR A 41 1.77 3.15 -22.16
CA THR A 41 1.76 3.03 -23.61
C THR A 41 2.62 4.13 -24.21
N GLN A 42 3.56 3.75 -25.11
CA GLN A 42 4.40 4.68 -25.86
C GLN A 42 4.17 4.45 -27.36
N THR A 43 3.77 5.48 -28.09
CA THR A 43 3.48 5.41 -29.53
C THR A 43 2.59 4.22 -29.93
N GLY A 44 1.53 3.97 -29.10
CA GLY A 44 0.58 2.89 -29.30
C GLY A 44 1.06 1.49 -28.89
N ARG A 45 2.27 1.36 -28.32
CA ARG A 45 2.82 0.09 -27.82
C ARG A 45 2.86 0.07 -26.31
N ALA A 46 2.29 -0.97 -25.72
CA ALA A 46 2.37 -1.19 -24.28
C ALA A 46 3.82 -1.48 -23.86
N PHE A 47 4.17 -1.01 -22.66
CA PHE A 47 5.41 -1.36 -21.96
C PHE A 47 5.12 -1.56 -20.50
N GLU A 48 5.98 -2.32 -19.85
CA GLU A 48 5.97 -2.54 -18.41
C GLU A 48 7.31 -2.12 -17.81
N GLY A 49 7.29 -1.79 -16.55
CA GLY A 49 8.46 -1.50 -15.75
C GLY A 49 8.21 -1.86 -14.29
N HIS A 50 9.25 -1.78 -13.48
CA HIS A 50 9.14 -2.02 -12.05
C HIS A 50 10.09 -1.13 -11.27
N PHE A 51 9.82 -1.01 -9.96
CA PHE A 51 10.73 -0.36 -9.02
C PHE A 51 11.50 -1.45 -8.28
N GLY A 52 12.82 -1.39 -8.36
CA GLY A 52 13.72 -2.37 -7.73
C GLY A 52 13.96 -2.12 -6.23
N LYS A 53 13.59 -0.92 -5.73
CA LYS A 53 13.78 -0.53 -4.33
C LYS A 53 12.56 0.19 -3.79
N TYR A 54 12.00 -0.37 -2.74
CA TYR A 54 10.92 0.20 -1.94
C TYR A 54 10.97 -0.40 -0.54
N ASP A 55 10.51 0.33 0.44
CA ASP A 55 10.41 -0.12 1.83
C ASP A 55 9.23 0.57 2.52
N GLY A 56 8.86 0.06 3.68
CA GLY A 56 7.81 0.69 4.46
C GLY A 56 7.37 -0.11 5.66
N THR A 57 6.42 0.48 6.37
CA THR A 57 5.74 -0.12 7.52
C THR A 57 4.25 -0.14 7.28
N ILE A 58 3.60 -1.19 7.74
CA ILE A 58 2.16 -1.38 7.67
C ILE A 58 1.71 -1.78 9.07
N SER A 59 0.75 -1.06 9.63
CA SER A 59 0.06 -1.44 10.84
C SER A 59 -1.36 -1.85 10.45
N PHE A 60 -1.72 -3.10 10.64
CA PHE A 60 -2.98 -3.63 10.15
C PHE A 60 -3.54 -4.72 11.04
N ASP A 61 -4.85 -4.64 11.33
CA ASP A 61 -5.64 -5.66 11.99
C ASP A 61 -6.92 -5.90 11.19
N PRO A 62 -7.16 -7.13 10.69
CA PRO A 62 -8.39 -7.45 9.95
C PRO A 62 -9.68 -7.24 10.76
N ALA A 63 -9.61 -7.27 12.10
CA ALA A 63 -10.75 -7.00 12.97
C ALA A 63 -11.07 -5.51 13.09
N HIS A 64 -10.06 -4.63 12.89
CA HIS A 64 -10.14 -3.18 13.00
C HIS A 64 -9.38 -2.49 11.86
N PRO A 65 -9.74 -2.75 10.59
CA PRO A 65 -9.00 -2.23 9.44
C PRO A 65 -9.00 -0.70 9.37
N GLU A 66 -10.04 -0.05 9.87
CA GLU A 66 -10.18 1.41 9.91
C GLU A 66 -9.13 2.11 10.82
N ALA A 67 -8.52 1.38 11.73
CA ALA A 67 -7.42 1.88 12.57
C ALA A 67 -6.05 1.63 11.93
N GLY A 68 -6.01 0.86 10.83
CA GLY A 68 -4.79 0.52 10.12
C GLY A 68 -4.19 1.72 9.40
N HIS A 69 -2.87 1.70 9.22
CA HIS A 69 -2.14 2.71 8.46
C HIS A 69 -0.89 2.11 7.84
N ALA A 70 -0.37 2.77 6.80
CA ALA A 70 0.88 2.35 6.19
C ALA A 70 1.67 3.56 5.69
N LYS A 71 2.99 3.40 5.64
CA LYS A 71 3.89 4.37 5.04
C LYS A 71 4.91 3.63 4.18
N ILE A 72 4.81 3.82 2.87
CA ILE A 72 5.63 3.15 1.87
C ILE A 72 6.46 4.19 1.11
N SER A 73 7.77 4.00 1.08
CA SER A 73 8.72 4.80 0.33
C SER A 73 9.22 4.01 -0.88
N ILE A 74 9.28 4.66 -2.04
CA ILE A 74 9.70 4.05 -3.31
C ILE A 74 10.86 4.87 -3.85
N ASP A 75 12.04 4.24 -4.03
CA ASP A 75 13.20 4.87 -4.67
C ASP A 75 12.93 5.04 -6.16
N MET A 76 12.73 6.29 -6.59
CA MET A 76 12.36 6.61 -7.98
C MET A 76 13.50 6.37 -8.97
N ALA A 77 14.77 6.36 -8.51
CA ALA A 77 15.90 6.01 -9.34
C ALA A 77 16.01 4.51 -9.62
N SER A 78 15.26 3.68 -8.90
CA SER A 78 15.21 2.23 -9.11
C SER A 78 14.23 1.78 -10.19
N ALA A 79 13.54 2.71 -10.84
CA ALA A 79 12.60 2.42 -11.93
C ALA A 79 13.35 1.91 -13.16
N THR A 80 12.89 0.79 -13.70
CA THR A 80 13.42 0.22 -14.96
C THR A 80 12.32 -0.40 -15.80
N THR A 81 12.45 -0.29 -17.11
CA THR A 81 11.55 -0.88 -18.10
C THR A 81 12.28 -1.90 -18.97
N GLY A 82 13.60 -2.08 -18.75
CA GLY A 82 14.46 -2.91 -19.59
C GLY A 82 14.79 -2.29 -20.96
N ASP A 83 14.37 -1.04 -21.21
CA ASP A 83 14.70 -0.29 -22.40
C ASP A 83 15.62 0.87 -22.04
N ASN A 84 16.83 0.87 -22.57
CA ASN A 84 17.88 1.82 -22.21
C ASN A 84 17.49 3.28 -22.45
N GLN A 85 16.66 3.57 -23.46
CA GLN A 85 16.24 4.92 -23.80
C GLN A 85 15.22 5.44 -22.77
N ARG A 86 14.22 4.60 -22.40
CA ARG A 86 13.27 4.96 -21.35
C ARG A 86 13.96 5.06 -20.00
N ASP A 87 14.75 4.06 -19.65
CA ASP A 87 15.44 4.00 -18.34
C ASP A 87 16.41 5.18 -18.19
N GLY A 88 17.05 5.63 -19.28
CA GLY A 88 17.87 6.85 -19.28
C GLY A 88 17.07 8.14 -19.15
N ALA A 89 15.80 8.16 -19.56
CA ALA A 89 14.93 9.33 -19.47
C ALA A 89 14.23 9.48 -18.11
N LEU A 90 13.84 8.35 -17.48
CA LEU A 90 13.04 8.34 -16.24
C LEU A 90 13.63 9.18 -15.10
N PRO A 91 14.95 9.21 -14.83
CA PRO A 91 15.51 10.04 -13.77
C PRO A 91 15.52 11.54 -14.07
N GLY A 92 15.28 11.92 -15.34
CA GLY A 92 15.40 13.30 -15.81
C GLY A 92 14.28 14.22 -15.32
N HIS A 93 14.55 15.54 -15.45
CA HIS A 93 13.65 16.61 -15.02
C HIS A 93 12.23 16.50 -15.58
N ASP A 94 12.08 16.10 -16.83
CA ASP A 94 10.77 15.97 -17.46
C ASP A 94 9.94 14.80 -16.89
N TRP A 95 10.61 13.82 -16.28
CA TRP A 95 9.99 12.61 -15.73
C TRP A 95 10.00 12.65 -14.20
N PHE A 96 10.76 11.80 -13.53
CA PHE A 96 10.74 11.70 -12.06
C PHE A 96 11.58 12.76 -11.35
N ASP A 97 12.56 13.36 -12.05
CA ASP A 97 13.49 14.35 -11.48
C ASP A 97 14.12 13.83 -10.17
N THR A 98 14.75 12.66 -10.26
CA THR A 98 15.20 11.91 -9.09
C THR A 98 16.29 12.59 -8.28
N LYS A 99 16.92 13.63 -8.82
CA LYS A 99 17.88 14.47 -8.08
C LYS A 99 17.19 15.36 -7.07
N GLU A 100 16.04 15.93 -7.45
CA GLU A 100 15.22 16.79 -6.60
C GLU A 100 14.25 15.97 -5.76
N PHE A 101 13.68 14.90 -6.36
CA PHE A 101 12.65 14.06 -5.75
C PHE A 101 13.08 12.58 -5.78
N PRO A 102 14.00 12.17 -4.89
CA PRO A 102 14.55 10.80 -4.92
C PRO A 102 13.53 9.72 -4.61
N SER A 103 12.44 10.06 -3.90
CA SER A 103 11.44 9.09 -3.47
C SER A 103 10.02 9.55 -3.78
N ALA A 104 9.16 8.58 -4.11
CA ALA A 104 7.71 8.74 -3.97
C ALA A 104 7.27 8.16 -2.62
N LEU A 105 6.15 8.67 -2.09
CA LEU A 105 5.63 8.28 -0.79
C LEU A 105 4.14 7.96 -0.90
N PHE A 106 3.73 6.79 -0.40
CA PHE A 106 2.34 6.44 -0.22
C PHE A 106 2.03 6.29 1.28
N GLU A 107 1.18 7.19 1.79
CA GLU A 107 0.75 7.21 3.18
C GLU A 107 -0.72 6.85 3.26
N VAL A 108 -1.00 5.61 3.70
CA VAL A 108 -2.36 5.10 3.95
C VAL A 108 -2.81 5.57 5.32
N LYS A 109 -4.02 6.10 5.40
CA LYS A 109 -4.64 6.61 6.63
C LYS A 109 -5.59 5.61 7.26
N ASP A 110 -6.27 4.83 6.42
CA ASP A 110 -7.17 3.76 6.85
C ASP A 110 -7.32 2.70 5.76
N PHE A 111 -7.86 1.53 6.15
CA PHE A 111 -8.26 0.47 5.23
C PHE A 111 -9.75 0.22 5.38
N LYS A 112 -10.52 0.47 4.33
CA LYS A 112 -11.96 0.23 4.32
C LYS A 112 -12.28 -1.18 3.87
N ALA A 113 -12.86 -2.00 4.73
CA ALA A 113 -13.27 -3.37 4.40
C ALA A 113 -14.34 -3.38 3.31
N LYS A 114 -14.15 -4.24 2.30
CA LYS A 114 -15.07 -4.43 1.16
C LYS A 114 -15.72 -5.81 1.18
N GLY A 115 -15.35 -6.62 2.15
CA GLY A 115 -15.81 -8.00 2.33
C GLY A 115 -14.72 -9.03 2.04
N GLY A 116 -14.71 -10.11 2.83
CA GLY A 116 -13.64 -11.10 2.78
C GLY A 116 -12.29 -10.49 3.10
N ASN A 117 -11.30 -10.72 2.23
CA ASN A 117 -9.95 -10.16 2.32
C ASN A 117 -9.73 -8.91 1.43
N ALA A 118 -10.81 -8.34 0.89
CA ALA A 118 -10.75 -7.15 0.04
C ALA A 118 -10.89 -5.86 0.86
N TYR A 119 -10.04 -4.87 0.55
CA TYR A 119 -9.97 -3.57 1.21
C TYR A 119 -9.70 -2.46 0.21
N ASP A 120 -10.16 -1.25 0.53
CA ASP A 120 -9.69 -0.03 -0.10
C ASP A 120 -8.69 0.65 0.85
N ALA A 121 -7.42 0.75 0.45
CA ALA A 121 -6.41 1.53 1.17
C ALA A 121 -6.54 3.00 0.75
N GLU A 122 -7.10 3.83 1.64
CA GLU A 122 -7.27 5.26 1.40
C GLU A 122 -6.09 6.05 1.96
N GLY A 123 -5.47 6.87 1.11
CA GLY A 123 -4.27 7.56 1.52
C GLY A 123 -3.88 8.72 0.60
N THR A 124 -2.66 9.16 0.77
CA THR A 124 -2.04 10.21 -0.03
C THR A 124 -0.82 9.65 -0.75
N LEU A 125 -0.79 9.78 -2.07
CA LEU A 125 0.37 9.47 -2.90
C LEU A 125 1.08 10.77 -3.25
N THR A 126 2.37 10.83 -2.96
CA THR A 126 3.24 11.95 -3.32
C THR A 126 4.27 11.49 -4.34
N ILE A 127 4.26 12.09 -5.53
CA ILE A 127 5.25 11.84 -6.58
C ILE A 127 5.75 13.20 -7.06
N LYS A 128 7.07 13.35 -7.20
CA LYS A 128 7.70 14.58 -7.71
C LYS A 128 7.19 15.85 -6.98
N GLY A 129 7.08 15.76 -5.64
CA GLY A 129 6.61 16.85 -4.77
C GLY A 129 5.11 17.14 -4.82
N VAL A 130 4.34 16.45 -5.67
CA VAL A 130 2.88 16.65 -5.79
C VAL A 130 2.15 15.54 -5.03
N SER A 131 1.32 15.94 -4.06
CA SER A 131 0.51 15.04 -3.24
C SER A 131 -0.93 15.01 -3.72
N LYS A 132 -1.49 13.82 -3.88
CA LYS A 132 -2.89 13.58 -4.26
C LYS A 132 -3.53 12.50 -3.39
N PRO A 133 -4.81 12.66 -3.02
CA PRO A 133 -5.56 11.56 -2.43
C PRO A 133 -5.71 10.44 -3.46
N VAL A 134 -5.50 9.21 -3.02
CA VAL A 134 -5.70 8.01 -3.84
C VAL A 134 -6.37 6.93 -3.00
N THR A 135 -7.10 6.05 -3.68
CA THR A 135 -7.67 4.83 -3.11
C THR A 135 -7.07 3.67 -3.90
N LEU A 136 -6.36 2.79 -3.21
CA LEU A 136 -5.80 1.56 -3.78
C LEU A 136 -6.69 0.38 -3.38
N PRO A 137 -7.52 -0.16 -4.31
CA PRO A 137 -8.20 -1.42 -4.08
C PRO A 137 -7.18 -2.56 -3.99
N LEU A 138 -7.27 -3.38 -2.95
CA LEU A 138 -6.34 -4.49 -2.76
C LEU A 138 -6.98 -5.65 -1.99
N THR A 139 -6.35 -6.81 -2.08
CA THR A 139 -6.58 -7.93 -1.18
C THR A 139 -5.41 -8.03 -0.20
N ILE A 140 -5.71 -8.39 1.05
CA ILE A 140 -4.70 -8.65 2.09
C ILE A 140 -4.94 -10.07 2.62
N ASP A 141 -3.90 -10.90 2.51
CA ASP A 141 -3.87 -12.23 3.08
C ASP A 141 -2.79 -12.31 4.15
N ILE A 142 -3.14 -12.79 5.35
CA ILE A 142 -2.21 -12.94 6.46
C ILE A 142 -2.02 -14.43 6.74
N ALA A 143 -0.76 -14.87 6.73
CA ALA A 143 -0.37 -16.24 7.03
C ALA A 143 0.84 -16.23 7.98
N GLY A 144 0.61 -16.51 9.26
CA GLY A 144 1.65 -16.44 10.30
C GLY A 144 2.23 -15.03 10.40
N SER A 145 3.56 -14.89 10.18
CA SER A 145 4.25 -13.60 10.19
C SER A 145 4.35 -12.94 8.82
N ALA A 146 3.59 -13.39 7.82
CA ALA A 146 3.58 -12.80 6.49
C ALA A 146 2.22 -12.13 6.20
N LEU A 147 2.25 -10.89 5.68
CA LEU A 147 1.12 -10.16 5.13
C LEU A 147 1.36 -9.99 3.63
N HIS A 148 0.56 -10.63 2.81
CA HIS A 148 0.61 -10.48 1.36
C HIS A 148 -0.48 -9.50 0.91
N ALA A 149 -0.07 -8.45 0.19
CA ALA A 149 -0.95 -7.44 -0.37
C ALA A 149 -0.87 -7.45 -1.89
N LYS A 150 -2.03 -7.52 -2.56
CA LYS A 150 -2.13 -7.49 -4.01
C LYS A 150 -3.20 -6.49 -4.45
N GLY A 151 -2.84 -5.57 -5.36
CA GLY A 151 -3.76 -4.54 -5.83
C GLY A 151 -3.35 -3.90 -7.13
N HIS A 152 -4.26 -3.11 -7.70
CA HIS A 152 -4.06 -2.35 -8.92
C HIS A 152 -4.60 -0.93 -8.77
N LEU A 153 -3.83 0.05 -9.25
CA LEU A 153 -4.21 1.46 -9.23
C LEU A 153 -3.96 2.07 -10.62
N GLN A 154 -4.97 2.73 -11.17
CA GLN A 154 -4.84 3.51 -12.39
C GLN A 154 -4.54 4.98 -12.02
N LEU A 155 -3.46 5.53 -12.56
CA LEU A 155 -3.02 6.90 -12.35
C LEU A 155 -3.02 7.68 -13.67
N VAL A 156 -3.16 9.00 -13.55
CA VAL A 156 -2.87 9.95 -14.64
C VAL A 156 -1.57 10.66 -14.28
N ARG A 157 -0.47 10.29 -14.94
CA ARG A 157 0.90 10.74 -14.61
C ARG A 157 1.07 12.26 -14.61
N SER A 158 0.38 12.97 -15.52
CA SER A 158 0.48 14.42 -15.62
C SER A 158 -0.05 15.15 -14.38
N THR A 159 -0.94 14.54 -13.59
CA THR A 159 -1.44 15.12 -12.34
C THR A 159 -0.37 15.20 -11.25
N PHE A 160 0.75 14.48 -11.43
CA PHE A 160 1.94 14.50 -10.58
C PHE A 160 3.14 15.19 -11.24
N ASN A 161 2.92 15.96 -12.31
CA ASN A 161 3.99 16.59 -13.08
C ASN A 161 5.02 15.58 -13.65
N VAL A 162 4.63 14.34 -13.89
CA VAL A 162 5.46 13.31 -14.52
C VAL A 162 5.23 13.33 -16.02
N GLY A 163 6.29 13.56 -16.80
CA GLY A 163 6.24 13.74 -18.25
C GLY A 163 5.73 15.12 -18.62
N ILE A 164 6.48 16.16 -18.23
CA ILE A 164 6.23 17.56 -18.58
C ILE A 164 6.87 17.91 -19.93
N GLY A 165 6.75 19.18 -20.34
CA GLY A 165 7.27 19.65 -21.62
C GLY A 165 6.63 18.95 -22.81
N PRO A 166 7.41 18.36 -23.75
CA PRO A 166 6.87 17.67 -24.93
C PRO A 166 5.97 16.47 -24.62
N TRP A 167 6.03 15.94 -23.41
CA TRP A 167 5.34 14.72 -22.98
C TRP A 167 3.96 14.97 -22.36
N ILE A 168 3.58 16.25 -22.14
CA ILE A 168 2.40 16.60 -21.34
C ILE A 168 1.07 16.25 -22.01
N THR A 169 1.03 16.20 -23.35
CA THR A 169 -0.20 15.98 -24.12
C THR A 169 -0.62 14.51 -24.19
N GLY A 170 0.24 13.57 -23.80
CA GLY A 170 -0.02 12.14 -23.96
C GLY A 170 0.15 11.61 -25.39
N GLN A 171 0.53 12.47 -26.35
CA GLN A 171 0.66 12.07 -27.77
C GLN A 171 1.70 10.98 -27.99
N TRP A 172 2.83 11.06 -27.31
CA TRP A 172 3.94 10.11 -27.46
C TRP A 172 3.93 9.02 -26.40
N VAL A 173 3.61 9.40 -25.15
CA VAL A 173 3.46 8.49 -24.03
C VAL A 173 2.12 8.78 -23.38
N ALA A 174 1.24 7.79 -23.30
CA ALA A 174 -0.11 7.93 -22.73
C ALA A 174 -0.06 8.56 -21.33
N LEU A 175 -1.13 9.25 -20.98
CA LEU A 175 -1.25 9.89 -19.66
C LEU A 175 -1.57 8.86 -18.57
N GLU A 176 -2.33 7.83 -18.92
CA GLU A 176 -2.74 6.75 -18.04
C GLU A 176 -1.56 5.80 -17.78
N VAL A 177 -1.37 5.46 -16.51
CA VAL A 177 -0.36 4.52 -16.04
C VAL A 177 -1.02 3.58 -15.03
N GLY A 178 -0.99 2.29 -15.31
CA GLY A 178 -1.36 1.26 -14.34
C GLY A 178 -0.21 1.02 -13.36
N VAL A 179 -0.52 0.84 -12.09
CA VAL A 179 0.43 0.44 -11.04
C VAL A 179 -0.08 -0.84 -10.41
N ASP A 180 0.72 -1.89 -10.45
CA ASP A 180 0.42 -3.18 -9.85
C ASP A 180 1.29 -3.40 -8.61
N VAL A 181 0.65 -3.80 -7.55
CA VAL A 181 1.24 -4.13 -6.26
C VAL A 181 1.03 -5.62 -6.03
N ASP A 182 2.10 -6.36 -5.79
CA ASP A 182 2.08 -7.77 -5.41
C ASP A 182 3.27 -8.01 -4.47
N VAL A 183 3.07 -7.73 -3.17
CA VAL A 183 4.16 -7.62 -2.20
C VAL A 183 3.85 -8.37 -0.92
N THR A 184 4.90 -8.83 -0.24
CA THR A 184 4.79 -9.48 1.07
C THR A 184 5.59 -8.69 2.10
N ALA A 185 4.91 -8.29 3.18
CA ALA A 185 5.52 -7.70 4.36
C ALA A 185 5.63 -8.75 5.47
N HIS A 186 6.60 -8.60 6.36
CA HIS A 186 6.84 -9.52 7.46
C HIS A 186 6.62 -8.84 8.80
N GLY A 187 5.85 -9.49 9.68
CA GLY A 187 5.62 -9.07 11.05
C GLY A 187 6.82 -9.40 11.94
N GLY A 188 7.10 -8.52 12.91
CA GLY A 188 8.09 -8.74 13.96
C GLY A 188 7.56 -9.62 15.08
#